data_c25e926bc3e53d71db1cf59c9796be2f
#
_entry.id   c25e926bc3e53d71db1cf59c9796be2f
#
_cell.length_a   1.000
_cell.length_b   1.000
_cell.length_c   1.000
_cell.angle_alpha   90.00
_cell.angle_beta   90.00
_cell.angle_gamma   90.00
#
_symmetry.space_group_name_H-M   'P 1'
#
loop_
_entity.id
_entity.type
_entity.pdbx_description
1 polymer ?
#
loop_
_entity_poly.entity_id
_entity_poly.type
_entity_poly.pdbx_seq_one_letter_code
_entity_poly.pdbx_strand_id
1 'polypeptide(L)'
;MFRRLFSIIRKELRQTLRERRTLALQLVWPVFMLFLFGYAVEIQVDHQPTVVVDMSRDRMSYAYVDAMVNTGFFDVVGYADSEATAMQAIDDGRARVAIIIPPNFTPRLERRESPQVLVLIDGADVLASQSALNATMTTAQSFTAGVILEQVKRSPLATQAERLRPLDVRF
;
A
#
# COMPACT_ATOMS: atom_id res chain seq x y z
N MET A 1 -55.69 -8.73 4.94
CA MET A 1 -54.70 -7.88 4.22
C MET A 1 -53.62 -8.73 3.50
N PHE A 2 -52.99 -9.69 4.13
CA PHE A 2 -51.93 -10.53 3.55
C PHE A 2 -52.34 -11.31 2.28
N ARG A 3 -53.56 -11.82 2.19
CA ARG A 3 -54.04 -12.57 0.99
C ARG A 3 -54.08 -11.71 -0.28
N ARG A 4 -54.44 -10.43 -0.16
CA ARG A 4 -54.45 -9.49 -1.30
C ARG A 4 -53.02 -9.14 -1.75
N LEU A 5 -52.12 -8.92 -0.78
CA LEU A 5 -50.71 -8.65 -1.05
C LEU A 5 -50.06 -9.85 -1.79
N PHE A 6 -50.29 -11.07 -1.31
CA PHE A 6 -49.75 -12.27 -1.95
C PHE A 6 -50.30 -12.51 -3.36
N SER A 7 -51.58 -12.16 -3.61
CA SER A 7 -52.16 -12.25 -4.96
C SER A 7 -51.51 -11.26 -5.93
N ILE A 8 -51.21 -10.03 -5.46
CA ILE A 8 -50.53 -9.01 -6.25
C ILE A 8 -49.08 -9.46 -6.58
N ILE A 9 -48.31 -9.90 -5.58
CA ILE A 9 -46.95 -10.40 -5.77
C ILE A 9 -46.91 -11.54 -6.78
N ARG A 10 -47.84 -12.50 -6.67
CA ARG A 10 -47.90 -13.65 -7.58
C ARG A 10 -48.27 -13.22 -9.01
N LYS A 11 -49.12 -12.22 -9.18
CA LYS A 11 -49.46 -11.64 -10.47
C LYS A 11 -48.26 -10.96 -11.10
N GLU A 12 -47.60 -10.06 -10.35
CA GLU A 12 -46.40 -9.32 -10.82
C GLU A 12 -45.24 -10.28 -11.18
N LEU A 13 -45.01 -11.29 -10.34
CA LEU A 13 -43.99 -12.29 -10.60
C LEU A 13 -44.24 -13.07 -11.90
N ARG A 14 -45.49 -13.48 -12.14
CA ARG A 14 -45.85 -14.16 -13.39
C ARG A 14 -45.76 -13.25 -14.60
N GLN A 15 -46.07 -11.96 -14.47
CA GLN A 15 -45.95 -10.99 -15.53
C GLN A 15 -44.50 -10.75 -15.90
N THR A 16 -43.63 -10.54 -14.90
CA THR A 16 -42.16 -10.40 -15.08
C THR A 16 -41.55 -11.65 -15.74
N LEU A 17 -41.91 -12.86 -15.28
CA LEU A 17 -41.44 -14.12 -15.84
C LEU A 17 -41.90 -14.33 -17.30
N ARG A 18 -43.04 -13.72 -17.70
CA ARG A 18 -43.54 -13.80 -19.06
C ARG A 18 -42.83 -12.82 -20.02
N GLU A 19 -42.30 -11.73 -19.49
CA GLU A 19 -41.57 -10.71 -20.24
C GLU A 19 -40.07 -11.09 -20.33
N ARG A 20 -39.75 -12.09 -21.18
CA ARG A 20 -38.40 -12.64 -21.33
C ARG A 20 -37.34 -11.58 -21.62
N ARG A 21 -37.68 -10.50 -22.36
CA ARG A 21 -36.75 -9.41 -22.68
C ARG A 21 -36.38 -8.59 -21.46
N THR A 22 -37.36 -8.21 -20.64
CA THR A 22 -37.17 -7.43 -19.41
C THR A 22 -36.38 -8.26 -18.39
N LEU A 23 -36.70 -9.55 -18.28
CA LEU A 23 -36.01 -10.49 -17.39
C LEU A 23 -34.53 -10.70 -17.78
N ALA A 24 -34.29 -10.87 -19.08
CA ALA A 24 -32.93 -10.99 -19.61
C ALA A 24 -32.12 -9.71 -19.31
N LEU A 25 -32.71 -8.53 -19.52
CA LEU A 25 -32.04 -7.26 -19.26
C LEU A 25 -31.73 -7.07 -17.77
N GLN A 26 -32.70 -7.40 -16.89
CA GLN A 26 -32.52 -7.33 -15.45
C GLN A 26 -31.45 -8.30 -14.92
N LEU A 27 -31.28 -9.45 -15.54
CA LEU A 27 -30.28 -10.44 -15.14
C LEU A 27 -28.90 -10.15 -15.75
N VAL A 28 -28.87 -9.72 -17.01
CA VAL A 28 -27.62 -9.43 -17.73
C VAL A 28 -26.96 -8.14 -17.21
N TRP A 29 -27.76 -7.13 -16.85
CA TRP A 29 -27.25 -5.84 -16.42
C TRP A 29 -26.37 -5.92 -15.16
N PRO A 30 -26.75 -6.57 -14.05
CA PRO A 30 -25.88 -6.74 -12.90
C PRO A 30 -24.61 -7.54 -13.22
N VAL A 31 -24.71 -8.59 -14.05
CA VAL A 31 -23.55 -9.39 -14.47
C VAL A 31 -22.60 -8.55 -15.32
N PHE A 32 -23.13 -7.76 -16.24
CA PHE A 32 -22.35 -6.82 -17.05
C PHE A 32 -21.66 -5.76 -16.20
N MET A 33 -22.37 -5.19 -15.20
CA MET A 33 -21.80 -4.24 -14.24
C MET A 33 -20.70 -4.88 -13.38
N LEU A 34 -20.91 -6.10 -12.89
CA LEU A 34 -19.88 -6.86 -12.17
C LEU A 34 -18.63 -7.10 -13.03
N PHE A 35 -18.83 -7.45 -14.29
CA PHE A 35 -17.74 -7.64 -15.24
C PHE A 35 -17.02 -6.33 -15.55
N LEU A 36 -17.77 -5.26 -15.79
CA LEU A 36 -17.23 -3.94 -16.08
C LEU A 36 -16.47 -3.37 -14.87
N PHE A 37 -17.01 -3.47 -13.68
CA PHE A 37 -16.31 -3.04 -12.46
C PHE A 37 -15.15 -3.95 -12.10
N GLY A 38 -15.27 -5.26 -12.24
CA GLY A 38 -14.20 -6.21 -11.97
C GLY A 38 -13.02 -6.07 -12.93
N TYR A 39 -13.26 -5.67 -14.19
CA TYR A 39 -12.21 -5.46 -15.18
C TYR A 39 -11.71 -4.03 -15.27
N ALA A 40 -12.60 -3.04 -15.08
CA ALA A 40 -12.27 -1.60 -15.25
C ALA A 40 -11.78 -0.93 -13.95
N VAL A 41 -11.99 -1.54 -12.79
CA VAL A 41 -11.56 -1.02 -11.49
C VAL A 41 -10.28 -1.70 -11.02
N GLU A 42 -9.31 -1.84 -11.91
CA GLU A 42 -7.91 -1.92 -11.50
C GLU A 42 -7.40 -0.47 -11.40
N ILE A 43 -7.89 0.25 -10.39
CA ILE A 43 -7.31 1.54 -10.00
C ILE A 43 -6.05 1.19 -9.18
N GLN A 44 -5.08 0.61 -9.86
CA GLN A 44 -3.73 0.53 -9.34
C GLN A 44 -3.12 1.92 -9.54
N VAL A 45 -3.06 2.67 -8.47
CA VAL A 45 -2.30 3.93 -8.43
C VAL A 45 -0.84 3.55 -8.24
N ASP A 46 -0.25 3.02 -9.31
CA ASP A 46 1.15 2.57 -9.33
C ASP A 46 2.05 3.66 -9.91
N HIS A 47 3.35 3.60 -9.58
CA HIS A 47 4.39 4.39 -10.22
C HIS A 47 4.23 5.90 -10.04
N GLN A 48 4.00 6.35 -8.80
CA GLN A 48 3.97 7.79 -8.52
C GLN A 48 5.39 8.39 -8.60
N PRO A 49 5.60 9.40 -9.47
CA PRO A 49 6.90 10.04 -9.60
C PRO A 49 7.31 10.66 -8.27
N THR A 50 8.43 10.17 -7.73
CA THR A 50 8.89 10.44 -6.38
C THR A 50 10.28 11.07 -6.39
N VAL A 51 10.46 12.14 -5.63
CA VAL A 51 11.76 12.75 -5.38
C VAL A 51 12.22 12.39 -3.97
N VAL A 52 13.49 12.01 -3.83
CA VAL A 52 14.07 11.62 -2.54
C VAL A 52 15.08 12.66 -2.07
N VAL A 53 14.95 13.09 -0.82
CA VAL A 53 15.94 13.89 -0.09
C VAL A 53 16.55 13.00 0.97
N ASP A 54 17.69 12.40 0.68
CA ASP A 54 18.41 11.57 1.63
C ASP A 54 19.55 12.35 2.29
N MET A 55 19.31 12.80 3.54
CA MET A 55 20.31 13.52 4.33
C MET A 55 21.20 12.56 5.14
N SER A 56 20.79 11.29 5.30
CA SER A 56 21.58 10.26 5.99
C SER A 56 22.70 9.72 5.10
N ARG A 57 22.40 9.50 3.83
CA ARG A 57 23.35 9.03 2.78
C ARG A 57 24.14 7.79 3.20
N ASP A 58 23.46 6.83 3.81
CA ASP A 58 24.06 5.60 4.29
C ASP A 58 23.32 4.34 3.82
N ARG A 59 23.87 3.18 4.15
CA ARG A 59 23.32 1.89 3.70
C ARG A 59 21.88 1.66 4.15
N MET A 60 21.48 2.17 5.34
CA MET A 60 20.15 1.93 5.85
C MET A 60 19.13 2.85 5.20
N SER A 61 19.50 4.11 4.90
CA SER A 61 18.63 5.02 4.16
C SER A 61 18.39 4.53 2.74
N TYR A 62 19.42 4.05 2.04
CA TYR A 62 19.26 3.43 0.71
C TYR A 62 18.37 2.19 0.76
N ALA A 63 18.57 1.30 1.75
CA ALA A 63 17.71 0.13 1.90
C ALA A 63 16.25 0.49 2.19
N TYR A 64 15.99 1.60 2.89
CA TYR A 64 14.65 2.11 3.12
C TYR A 64 14.02 2.64 1.82
N VAL A 65 14.76 3.40 1.02
CA VAL A 65 14.30 3.87 -0.30
C VAL A 65 14.00 2.68 -1.22
N ASP A 66 14.88 1.68 -1.26
CA ASP A 66 14.67 0.46 -2.05
C ASP A 66 13.39 -0.28 -1.59
N ALA A 67 13.15 -0.35 -0.27
CA ALA A 67 11.92 -0.94 0.26
C ALA A 67 10.68 -0.17 -0.18
N MET A 68 10.73 1.16 -0.25
CA MET A 68 9.64 2.00 -0.76
C MET A 68 9.40 1.75 -2.25
N VAL A 69 10.44 1.73 -3.07
CA VAL A 69 10.36 1.45 -4.51
C VAL A 69 9.80 0.05 -4.77
N ASN A 70 10.23 -0.94 -4.00
CA ASN A 70 9.76 -2.33 -4.14
C ASN A 70 8.27 -2.53 -3.83
N THR A 71 7.58 -1.53 -3.28
CA THR A 71 6.11 -1.57 -3.16
C THR A 71 5.41 -1.46 -4.52
N GLY A 72 6.12 -0.99 -5.57
CA GLY A 72 5.56 -0.69 -6.89
C GLY A 72 4.79 0.63 -6.94
N PHE A 73 4.56 1.28 -5.80
CA PHE A 73 3.82 2.54 -5.73
C PHE A 73 4.70 3.76 -6.04
N PHE A 74 5.96 3.75 -5.58
CA PHE A 74 6.89 4.87 -5.71
C PHE A 74 7.86 4.64 -6.86
N ASP A 75 7.96 5.61 -7.77
CA ASP A 75 8.94 5.63 -8.85
C ASP A 75 9.91 6.79 -8.63
N VAL A 76 11.15 6.51 -8.27
CA VAL A 76 12.17 7.53 -7.96
C VAL A 76 12.65 8.16 -9.25
N VAL A 77 12.16 9.37 -9.54
CA VAL A 77 12.52 10.16 -10.72
C VAL A 77 13.72 11.07 -10.48
N GLY A 78 14.15 11.25 -9.23
CA GLY A 78 15.32 12.06 -8.90
C GLY A 78 15.60 12.18 -7.42
N TYR A 79 16.75 12.81 -7.15
CA TYR A 79 17.16 13.16 -5.80
C TYR A 79 17.26 14.68 -5.67
N ALA A 80 16.86 15.21 -4.52
CA ALA A 80 16.98 16.62 -4.21
C ALA A 80 17.87 16.84 -2.98
N ASP A 81 18.53 17.99 -2.93
CA ASP A 81 19.47 18.30 -1.83
C ASP A 81 18.77 18.89 -0.60
N SER A 82 17.52 19.33 -0.75
CA SER A 82 16.75 19.94 0.34
C SER A 82 15.26 19.71 0.20
N GLU A 83 14.56 19.84 1.32
CA GLU A 83 13.10 19.79 1.37
C GLU A 83 12.46 20.86 0.46
N ALA A 84 13.03 22.08 0.45
CA ALA A 84 12.54 23.16 -0.41
C ALA A 84 12.62 22.81 -1.91
N THR A 85 13.72 22.16 -2.34
CA THR A 85 13.89 21.72 -3.72
C THR A 85 12.92 20.57 -4.07
N ALA A 86 12.66 19.67 -3.11
CA ALA A 86 11.69 18.59 -3.30
C ALA A 86 10.25 19.13 -3.39
N MET A 87 9.90 20.12 -2.54
CA MET A 87 8.60 20.79 -2.60
C MET A 87 8.41 21.52 -3.93
N GLN A 88 9.43 22.22 -4.42
CA GLN A 88 9.40 22.85 -5.74
C GLN A 88 9.20 21.83 -6.85
N ALA A 89 9.77 20.62 -6.75
CA ALA A 89 9.55 19.57 -7.74
C ALA A 89 8.09 19.09 -7.76
N ILE A 90 7.39 19.10 -6.62
CA ILE A 90 5.95 18.83 -6.53
C ILE A 90 5.15 19.98 -7.15
N ASP A 91 5.45 21.23 -6.78
CA ASP A 91 4.77 22.41 -7.30
C ASP A 91 4.89 22.54 -8.82
N ASP A 92 6.05 22.16 -9.37
CA ASP A 92 6.32 22.13 -10.81
C ASP A 92 5.67 20.92 -11.52
N GLY A 93 5.05 20.00 -10.78
CA GLY A 93 4.44 18.77 -11.32
C GLY A 93 5.46 17.72 -11.80
N ARG A 94 6.74 17.87 -11.47
CA ARG A 94 7.82 16.92 -11.80
C ARG A 94 7.80 15.68 -10.89
N ALA A 95 7.28 15.84 -9.68
CA ALA A 95 7.04 14.76 -8.73
C ALA A 95 5.65 14.90 -8.11
N ARG A 96 5.09 13.81 -7.61
CA ARG A 96 3.85 13.80 -6.83
C ARG A 96 4.09 13.44 -5.38
N VAL A 97 5.24 12.84 -5.10
CA VAL A 97 5.65 12.44 -3.75
C VAL A 97 7.08 12.92 -3.52
N ALA A 98 7.36 13.37 -2.30
CA ALA A 98 8.73 13.59 -1.83
C ALA A 98 8.96 12.83 -0.54
N ILE A 99 10.06 12.08 -0.47
CA ILE A 99 10.49 11.32 0.70
C ILE A 99 11.72 12.00 1.26
N ILE A 100 11.64 12.46 2.53
CA ILE A 100 12.72 13.19 3.19
C ILE A 100 13.22 12.37 4.36
N ILE A 101 14.44 11.87 4.25
CA ILE A 101 15.11 11.04 5.25
C ILE A 101 16.07 11.94 6.06
N PRO A 102 15.90 12.05 7.38
CA PRO A 102 16.71 12.93 8.20
C PRO A 102 18.13 12.37 8.41
N PRO A 103 19.13 13.22 8.73
CA PRO A 103 20.53 12.81 8.88
C PRO A 103 20.77 11.85 10.07
N ASN A 104 19.84 11.81 11.03
CA ASN A 104 19.91 10.94 12.19
C ASN A 104 19.08 9.64 12.04
N PHE A 105 18.69 9.27 10.81
CA PHE A 105 17.87 8.11 10.53
C PHE A 105 18.51 6.82 11.05
N THR A 106 19.69 6.46 10.56
CA THR A 106 20.39 5.26 10.95
C THR A 106 20.83 5.24 12.42
N PRO A 107 21.41 6.32 12.99
CA PRO A 107 21.73 6.35 14.42
C PRO A 107 20.52 6.13 15.35
N ARG A 108 19.35 6.63 15.00
CA ARG A 108 18.12 6.37 15.77
C ARG A 108 17.65 4.93 15.64
N LEU A 109 17.70 4.39 14.42
CA LEU A 109 17.32 3.01 14.16
C LEU A 109 18.20 2.02 14.97
N GLU A 110 19.52 2.27 15.02
CA GLU A 110 20.46 1.46 15.79
C GLU A 110 20.22 1.54 17.30
N ARG A 111 19.77 2.68 17.81
CA ARG A 111 19.39 2.86 19.22
C ARG A 111 18.01 2.31 19.56
N ARG A 112 17.31 1.71 18.58
CA ARG A 112 15.91 1.24 18.69
C ARG A 112 14.91 2.38 18.97
N GLU A 113 15.28 3.60 18.56
CA GLU A 113 14.38 4.73 18.51
C GLU A 113 13.64 4.70 17.17
N SER A 114 12.44 5.29 17.11
CA SER A 114 11.68 5.41 15.86
C SER A 114 12.16 6.66 15.10
N PRO A 115 12.95 6.54 14.02
CA PRO A 115 13.27 7.70 13.19
C PRO A 115 12.00 8.18 12.48
N GLN A 116 11.88 9.49 12.30
CA GLN A 116 10.77 10.08 11.57
C GLN A 116 11.23 10.37 10.14
N VAL A 117 10.59 9.75 9.16
CA VAL A 117 10.71 10.10 7.75
C VAL A 117 9.51 10.95 7.39
N LEU A 118 9.76 12.09 6.75
CA LEU A 118 8.70 12.95 6.26
C LEU A 118 8.36 12.56 4.81
N VAL A 119 7.08 12.34 4.55
CA VAL A 119 6.58 12.08 3.20
C VAL A 119 5.59 13.16 2.84
N LEU A 120 5.92 13.95 1.83
CA LEU A 120 5.06 14.97 1.25
C LEU A 120 4.34 14.36 0.04
N ILE A 121 3.05 14.60 -0.08
CA ILE A 121 2.21 14.03 -1.13
C ILE A 121 1.40 15.16 -1.75
N ASP A 122 1.34 15.20 -3.08
CA ASP A 122 0.44 16.08 -3.79
C ASP A 122 -1.01 15.70 -3.50
N GLY A 123 -1.73 16.60 -2.83
CA GLY A 123 -3.13 16.40 -2.43
C GLY A 123 -4.16 16.57 -3.54
N ALA A 124 -3.74 16.86 -4.78
CA ALA A 124 -4.65 17.06 -5.90
C ALA A 124 -5.43 15.77 -6.26
N ASP A 125 -4.83 14.59 -6.03
CA ASP A 125 -5.46 13.29 -6.21
C ASP A 125 -5.65 12.58 -4.86
N VAL A 126 -6.90 12.51 -4.41
CA VAL A 126 -7.26 11.91 -3.12
C VAL A 126 -6.97 10.41 -3.07
N LEU A 127 -7.19 9.69 -4.19
CA LEU A 127 -6.95 8.23 -4.25
C LEU A 127 -5.45 7.93 -4.22
N ALA A 128 -4.65 8.68 -4.99
CA ALA A 128 -3.21 8.57 -4.97
C ALA A 128 -2.64 8.89 -3.59
N SER A 129 -3.13 9.95 -2.93
CA SER A 129 -2.71 10.34 -1.58
C SER A 129 -2.99 9.26 -0.55
N GLN A 130 -4.18 8.64 -0.60
CA GLN A 130 -4.55 7.56 0.32
C GLN A 130 -3.68 6.30 0.09
N SER A 131 -3.41 5.97 -1.17
CA SER A 131 -2.55 4.84 -1.53
C SER A 131 -1.11 5.08 -1.09
N ALA A 132 -0.58 6.30 -1.26
CA ALA A 132 0.75 6.71 -0.79
C ALA A 132 0.90 6.56 0.72
N LEU A 133 -0.10 7.02 1.49
CA LEU A 133 -0.12 6.87 2.95
C LEU A 133 -0.09 5.39 3.35
N ASN A 134 -0.92 4.56 2.74
CA ASN A 134 -0.97 3.13 3.03
C ASN A 134 0.36 2.44 2.68
N ALA A 135 0.92 2.72 1.49
CA ALA A 135 2.22 2.18 1.07
C ALA A 135 3.34 2.61 2.03
N THR A 136 3.37 3.87 2.42
CA THR A 136 4.35 4.40 3.38
C THR A 136 4.25 3.71 4.74
N MET A 137 3.05 3.58 5.30
CA MET A 137 2.83 2.94 6.60
C MET A 137 3.22 1.46 6.57
N THR A 138 2.83 0.74 5.53
CA THR A 138 3.16 -0.69 5.36
C THR A 138 4.67 -0.88 5.22
N THR A 139 5.34 -0.05 4.44
CA THR A 139 6.80 -0.10 4.27
C THR A 139 7.52 0.21 5.57
N ALA A 140 7.11 1.26 6.28
CA ALA A 140 7.72 1.62 7.57
C ALA A 140 7.62 0.48 8.58
N GLN A 141 6.46 -0.20 8.66
CA GLN A 141 6.25 -1.33 9.56
C GLN A 141 7.11 -2.55 9.17
N SER A 142 7.09 -2.93 7.90
CA SER A 142 7.82 -4.08 7.39
C SER A 142 9.34 -3.87 7.47
N PHE A 143 9.83 -2.68 7.15
CA PHE A 143 11.24 -2.32 7.25
C PHE A 143 11.71 -2.37 8.71
N THR A 144 10.96 -1.77 9.63
CA THR A 144 11.28 -1.79 11.08
C THR A 144 11.31 -3.22 11.61
N ALA A 145 10.32 -4.05 11.27
CA ALA A 145 10.30 -5.45 11.64
C ALA A 145 11.51 -6.22 11.10
N GLY A 146 11.90 -5.98 9.85
CA GLY A 146 13.09 -6.56 9.22
C GLY A 146 14.38 -6.18 9.95
N VAL A 147 14.54 -4.91 10.30
CA VAL A 147 15.72 -4.43 11.03
C VAL A 147 15.80 -5.05 12.43
N ILE A 148 14.67 -5.15 13.15
CA ILE A 148 14.62 -5.77 14.47
C ILE A 148 15.01 -7.26 14.38
N LEU A 149 14.48 -7.99 13.40
CA LEU A 149 14.81 -9.40 13.18
C LEU A 149 16.30 -9.61 12.88
N GLU A 150 16.87 -8.74 12.06
CA GLU A 150 18.30 -8.79 11.73
C GLU A 150 19.18 -8.51 12.97
N GLN A 151 18.77 -7.56 13.81
CA GLN A 151 19.47 -7.27 15.06
C GLN A 151 19.35 -8.42 16.08
N VAL A 152 18.20 -9.07 16.17
CA VAL A 152 18.00 -10.25 17.02
C VAL A 152 18.87 -11.41 16.55
N LYS A 153 18.95 -11.66 15.24
CA LYS A 153 19.83 -12.71 14.67
C LYS A 153 21.31 -12.45 14.97
N ARG A 154 21.75 -11.21 15.05
CA ARG A 154 23.14 -10.84 15.39
C ARG A 154 23.40 -10.78 16.90
N SER A 155 22.39 -10.92 17.72
CA SER A 155 22.52 -10.90 19.17
C SER A 155 23.12 -12.20 19.68
N PRO A 156 23.94 -12.18 20.76
CA PRO A 156 24.52 -13.39 21.36
C PRO A 156 23.49 -14.44 21.78
N LEU A 157 22.25 -14.01 22.06
CA LEU A 157 21.13 -14.88 22.43
C LEU A 157 20.67 -15.76 21.27
N ALA A 158 20.77 -15.31 20.02
CA ALA A 158 20.45 -16.11 18.84
C ALA A 158 21.44 -17.27 18.69
N THR A 159 22.72 -17.03 18.96
CA THR A 159 23.78 -18.05 18.92
C THR A 159 23.59 -19.12 20.02
N GLN A 160 23.00 -18.78 21.15
CA GLN A 160 22.63 -19.73 22.20
C GLN A 160 21.39 -20.56 21.83
N ALA A 161 20.37 -19.94 21.22
CA ALA A 161 19.17 -20.64 20.78
C ALA A 161 19.47 -21.67 19.67
N GLU A 162 20.44 -21.39 18.81
CA GLU A 162 20.87 -22.30 17.74
C GLU A 162 21.65 -23.52 18.29
N ARG A 163 22.25 -23.39 19.47
CA ARG A 163 22.86 -24.52 20.22
C ARG A 163 21.83 -25.41 20.93
N LEU A 164 20.62 -24.94 21.11
CA LEU A 164 19.49 -25.70 21.68
C LEU A 164 18.67 -26.34 20.55
N ARG A 165 19.31 -26.95 19.53
CA ARG A 165 18.60 -27.79 18.56
C ARG A 165 17.85 -28.86 19.30
N PRO A 166 16.52 -29.01 19.07
CA PRO A 166 15.80 -30.12 19.65
C PRO A 166 16.43 -31.44 19.18
N LEU A 167 16.57 -32.37 20.11
CA LEU A 167 17.07 -33.72 19.91
C LEU A 167 16.41 -34.34 18.67
N ASP A 168 17.23 -34.87 17.77
CA ASP A 168 16.80 -35.61 16.58
C ASP A 168 16.15 -36.91 17.07
N VAL A 169 14.83 -36.95 17.15
CA VAL A 169 14.07 -38.14 17.52
C VAL A 169 13.91 -38.96 16.24
N ARG A 170 14.74 -39.98 16.09
CA ARG A 170 14.55 -41.05 15.10
C ARG A 170 13.57 -42.07 15.68
N PHE A 171 12.47 -42.31 14.98
CA PHE A 171 11.62 -43.48 15.16
C PHE A 171 12.11 -44.62 14.28
#